data_276590828868a4c5997344953b7bb073
#
_entry.id   276590828868a4c5997344953b7bb073
#
_cell.length_a   1.000
_cell.length_b   1.000
_cell.length_c   1.000
_cell.angle_alpha   90.00
_cell.angle_beta   90.00
_cell.angle_gamma   90.00
#
_symmetry.space_group_name_H-M   'P 1'
#
loop_
_entity.id
_entity.type
_entity.pdbx_description
1 polymer ?
#
loop_
_entity_poly.entity_id
_entity_poly.type
_entity_poly.pdbx_seq_one_letter_code
_entity_poly.pdbx_strand_id
1 'polypeptide(L)'
;MVPQAPERSVVPPAPEPLFLPGLGALVVDTGLGDRVGEFRGIAGPYWSLRPVGGGTEWEAEPQRVRPALLMEQLRARTARLNARSRGEVL
;
A
#
# COMPACT_ATOMS: atom_id res chain seq x y z
N MET A 1 19.14 26.92 28.98
CA MET A 1 18.99 26.61 28.75
C MET A 1 18.46 26.15 28.14
N VAL A 2 18.19 25.70 27.91
CA VAL A 2 17.76 25.11 27.35
C VAL A 2 17.04 24.67 26.99
N PRO A 3 16.70 24.65 26.79
CA PRO A 3 15.90 24.10 26.52
C PRO A 3 15.50 23.54 25.78
N GLN A 4 15.37 23.11 25.16
CA GLN A 4 14.95 22.51 24.42
C GLN A 4 14.32 21.70 24.55
N ALA A 5 14.42 21.50 24.77
CA ALA A 5 13.98 20.54 24.86
C ALA A 5 12.77 20.24 24.69
N PRO A 6 12.22 20.52 24.80
CA PRO A 6 11.04 20.06 24.82
C PRO A 6 10.56 19.38 23.80
N GLU A 7 10.75 19.76 23.06
CA GLU A 7 10.17 19.24 22.14
C GLU A 7 10.47 18.00 21.95
N ARG A 8 11.35 17.66 22.40
CA ARG A 8 11.72 16.46 22.21
C ARG A 8 11.18 15.58 23.07
N SER A 9 10.85 15.95 24.03
CA SER A 9 10.25 15.05 24.93
C SER A 9 8.98 14.56 24.33
N VAL A 10 8.51 15.20 23.38
CA VAL A 10 7.34 14.73 22.69
C VAL A 10 7.71 13.57 21.80
N VAL A 11 7.01 12.47 21.99
CA VAL A 11 7.21 11.34 21.12
C VAL A 11 6.76 11.74 19.72
N PRO A 12 7.63 11.64 18.74
CA PRO A 12 7.21 12.01 17.40
C PRO A 12 6.11 11.10 16.90
N PRO A 13 5.22 11.58 16.11
CA PRO A 13 4.23 10.73 15.52
C PRO A 13 4.91 9.69 14.63
N ALA A 14 4.19 8.64 14.32
CA ALA A 14 4.71 7.65 13.39
C ALA A 14 5.15 8.35 12.13
N PRO A 15 6.24 7.89 11.50
CA PRO A 15 6.71 8.52 10.28
C PRO A 15 5.61 8.56 9.26
N GLU A 16 5.48 9.71 8.62
CA GLU A 16 4.49 9.82 7.57
C GLU A 16 4.98 9.08 6.35
N PRO A 17 4.07 8.50 5.58
CA PRO A 17 4.48 7.85 4.35
C PRO A 17 5.09 8.87 3.40
N LEU A 18 6.04 8.42 2.60
CA LEU A 18 6.73 9.29 1.66
C LEU A 18 5.83 9.71 0.51
N PHE A 19 4.68 9.09 0.36
CA PHE A 19 3.79 9.41 -0.72
C PHE A 19 2.37 9.02 -0.31
N LEU A 20 1.40 9.62 -0.99
CA LEU A 20 0.00 9.24 -0.83
C LEU A 20 -0.50 8.78 -2.18
N PRO A 21 -0.80 7.50 -2.35
CA PRO A 21 -1.21 7.00 -3.66
C PRO A 21 -2.61 7.49 -4.02
N GLY A 22 -2.87 7.55 -5.30
CA GLY A 22 -4.22 7.78 -5.77
C GLY A 22 -5.02 6.48 -5.73
N LEU A 23 -6.34 6.61 -5.78
CA LEU A 23 -7.19 5.43 -5.81
C LEU A 23 -6.87 4.59 -7.03
N GLY A 24 -6.72 3.30 -6.83
CA GLY A 24 -6.39 2.38 -7.90
C GLY A 24 -4.92 2.27 -8.21
N ALA A 25 -4.09 3.08 -7.58
CA ALA A 25 -2.65 3.00 -7.81
C ALA A 25 -2.10 1.68 -7.30
N LEU A 26 -1.14 1.12 -8.02
CA LEU A 26 -0.50 -0.12 -7.60
C LEU A 26 0.61 0.20 -6.62
N VAL A 27 0.56 -0.48 -5.50
CA VAL A 27 1.53 -0.28 -4.41
C VAL A 27 1.97 -1.64 -3.89
N VAL A 28 3.03 -1.63 -3.09
CA VAL A 28 3.58 -2.86 -2.52
C VAL A 28 3.60 -2.73 -1.01
N ASP A 29 3.03 -3.71 -0.34
CA ASP A 29 3.06 -3.79 1.11
C ASP A 29 4.27 -4.60 1.51
N THR A 30 5.34 -3.90 1.92
CA THR A 30 6.56 -4.58 2.30
C THR A 30 6.45 -5.30 3.64
N GLY A 31 5.40 -5.01 4.38
CA GLY A 31 5.16 -5.71 5.65
C GLY A 31 4.59 -7.10 5.46
N LEU A 32 4.15 -7.44 4.25
CA LEU A 32 3.59 -8.74 3.94
C LEU A 32 4.33 -9.39 2.78
N GLY A 33 5.66 -9.32 2.81
CA GLY A 33 6.47 -9.99 1.80
C GLY A 33 6.32 -9.39 0.42
N ASP A 34 6.24 -8.06 0.35
CA ASP A 34 6.14 -7.34 -0.92
C ASP A 34 4.87 -7.72 -1.69
N ARG A 35 3.76 -7.78 -0.96
CA ARG A 35 2.49 -8.07 -1.60
C ARG A 35 1.99 -6.85 -2.37
N VAL A 36 1.65 -7.06 -3.63
CA VAL A 36 1.17 -5.98 -4.49
C VAL A 36 -0.34 -5.85 -4.37
N GLY A 37 -0.82 -4.62 -4.31
CA GLY A 37 -2.24 -4.37 -4.28
C GLY A 37 -2.59 -3.03 -4.86
N GLU A 38 -3.88 -2.77 -4.97
CA GLU A 38 -4.41 -1.48 -5.41
C GLU A 38 -4.81 -0.68 -4.20
N PHE A 39 -4.44 0.60 -4.17
CA PHE A 39 -4.85 1.46 -3.09
C PHE A 39 -6.34 1.76 -3.21
N ARG A 40 -7.07 1.49 -2.14
CA ARG A 40 -8.53 1.70 -2.13
C ARG A 40 -8.96 2.85 -1.23
N GLY A 41 -8.09 3.33 -0.38
CA GLY A 41 -8.44 4.43 0.49
C GLY A 41 -7.81 4.30 1.86
N ILE A 42 -8.15 5.25 2.72
CA ILE A 42 -7.63 5.30 4.07
C ILE A 42 -8.68 4.70 5.00
N ALA A 43 -8.23 3.79 5.85
CA ALA A 43 -9.10 3.13 6.82
C ALA A 43 -8.50 3.35 8.21
N GLY A 44 -8.87 4.47 8.84
CA GLY A 44 -8.30 4.85 10.14
C GLY A 44 -6.81 5.07 10.01
N PRO A 45 -5.99 4.44 10.85
CA PRO A 45 -4.54 4.58 10.75
C PRO A 45 -3.92 3.73 9.67
N TYR A 46 -4.72 2.99 8.90
CA TYR A 46 -4.24 2.06 7.90
C TYR A 46 -4.70 2.46 6.51
N TRP A 47 -4.07 1.87 5.52
CA TRP A 47 -4.50 2.01 4.14
C TRP A 47 -5.15 0.71 3.70
N SER A 48 -6.28 0.82 3.02
CA SER A 48 -6.98 -0.34 2.50
C SER A 48 -6.43 -0.68 1.14
N LEU A 49 -5.96 -1.90 0.95
CA LEU A 49 -5.39 -2.38 -0.29
C LEU A 49 -6.20 -3.56 -0.77
N ARG A 50 -6.31 -3.68 -2.09
CA ARG A 50 -7.06 -4.75 -2.71
C ARG A 50 -6.12 -5.63 -3.51
N PRO A 51 -6.21 -6.96 -3.39
CA PRO A 51 -5.37 -7.84 -4.20
C PRO A 51 -5.62 -7.61 -5.70
N VAL A 52 -4.54 -7.67 -6.47
CA VAL A 52 -4.62 -7.38 -7.89
C VAL A 52 -5.54 -8.34 -8.62
N GLY A 53 -5.52 -9.59 -8.28
CA GLY A 53 -6.35 -10.59 -8.92
C GLY A 53 -7.75 -10.71 -8.33
N GLY A 54 -8.11 -9.80 -7.43
CA GLY A 54 -9.38 -9.90 -6.72
C GLY A 54 -9.18 -10.58 -5.39
N GLY A 55 -10.21 -10.57 -4.58
CA GLY A 55 -10.16 -11.17 -3.26
C GLY A 55 -10.36 -10.15 -2.18
N THR A 56 -10.08 -10.55 -0.96
CA THR A 56 -10.36 -9.74 0.21
C THR A 56 -9.34 -8.61 0.35
N GLU A 57 -9.84 -7.40 0.56
CA GLU A 57 -8.99 -6.26 0.86
C GLU A 57 -8.32 -6.46 2.20
N TRP A 58 -7.15 -5.86 2.36
CA TRP A 58 -6.45 -5.92 3.64
C TRP A 58 -5.98 -4.53 4.03
N GLU A 59 -5.68 -4.35 5.30
CA GLU A 59 -5.22 -3.07 5.83
C GLU A 59 -3.71 -3.13 6.00
N ALA A 60 -3.04 -2.15 5.43
CA ALA A 60 -1.59 -2.07 5.45
C ALA A 60 -1.14 -0.88 6.27
N GLU A 61 0.00 -1.01 6.89
CA GLU A 61 0.62 0.11 7.58
C GLU A 61 1.23 1.05 6.54
N PRO A 62 0.80 2.30 6.49
CA PRO A 62 1.28 3.20 5.43
C PRO A 62 2.79 3.31 5.32
N GLN A 63 3.50 3.22 6.45
CA GLN A 63 4.94 3.34 6.44
C GLN A 63 5.63 2.18 5.73
N ARG A 64 4.92 1.07 5.55
CA ARG A 64 5.47 -0.11 4.90
C ARG A 64 5.05 -0.22 3.46
N VAL A 65 4.26 0.73 2.97
CA VAL A 65 3.75 0.69 1.61
C VAL A 65 4.60 1.60 0.75
N ARG A 66 5.00 1.09 -0.40
CA ARG A 66 5.76 1.87 -1.38
C ARG A 66 5.12 1.79 -2.74
N PRO A 67 5.46 2.71 -3.65
CA PRO A 67 4.95 2.60 -5.01
C PRO A 67 5.46 1.32 -5.66
N ALA A 68 4.63 0.74 -6.52
CA ALA A 68 5.06 -0.42 -7.28
C ALA A 68 6.03 0.02 -8.37
N LEU A 69 7.11 -0.74 -8.55
CA LEU A 69 8.05 -0.50 -9.62
C LEU A 69 7.42 -0.88 -10.94
N LEU A 70 7.98 -0.37 -12.03
CA LEU A 70 7.43 -0.65 -13.36
C LEU A 70 7.25 -2.14 -13.61
N MET A 71 8.27 -2.93 -13.28
CA MET A 71 8.16 -4.37 -13.49
C MET A 71 7.07 -4.99 -12.65
N GLU A 72 6.90 -4.49 -11.42
CA GLU A 72 5.85 -4.98 -10.55
C GLU A 72 4.48 -4.61 -11.10
N GLN A 73 4.35 -3.42 -11.65
CA GLN A 73 3.11 -3.00 -12.27
C GLN A 73 2.77 -3.87 -13.47
N LEU A 74 3.76 -4.18 -14.27
CA LEU A 74 3.53 -5.02 -15.45
C LEU A 74 3.10 -6.43 -15.06
N ARG A 75 3.75 -7.00 -14.04
CA ARG A 75 3.36 -8.31 -13.55
C ARG A 75 1.95 -8.31 -12.98
N ALA A 76 1.62 -7.26 -12.26
CA ALA A 76 0.29 -7.14 -11.68
C ALA A 76 -0.78 -7.06 -12.76
N ARG A 77 -0.51 -6.29 -13.80
CA ARG A 77 -1.47 -6.18 -14.90
C ARG A 77 -1.65 -7.51 -15.61
N THR A 78 -0.57 -8.23 -15.82
CA THR A 78 -0.64 -9.54 -16.44
C THR A 78 -1.45 -10.49 -15.57
N ALA A 79 -1.21 -10.48 -14.28
CA ALA A 79 -1.95 -11.35 -13.36
C ALA A 79 -3.43 -11.01 -13.37
N ARG A 80 -3.77 -9.71 -13.44
CA ARG A 80 -5.16 -9.28 -13.47
C ARG A 80 -5.85 -9.75 -14.76
N LEU A 81 -5.17 -9.61 -15.89
CA LEU A 81 -5.72 -10.05 -17.16
C LEU A 81 -5.91 -11.57 -17.16
N ASN A 82 -4.96 -12.31 -16.63
CA ASN A 82 -5.09 -13.76 -16.56
C ASN A 82 -6.26 -14.18 -15.68
N ALA A 83 -6.43 -13.50 -14.56
CA ALA A 83 -7.54 -13.81 -13.67
C ALA A 83 -8.87 -13.53 -14.35
N ARG A 84 -8.93 -12.42 -15.10
CA ARG A 84 -10.15 -12.07 -15.82
C ARG A 84 -10.45 -13.08 -16.92
N SER A 85 -9.42 -13.49 -17.65
CA SER A 85 -9.62 -14.46 -18.71
C SER A 85 -10.15 -15.76 -18.17
N ARG A 86 -9.61 -16.23 -17.05
CA ARG A 86 -10.10 -17.45 -16.46
C ARG A 86 -11.54 -17.33 -16.00
N GLY A 87 -11.91 -16.16 -15.50
CA GLY A 87 -13.27 -15.92 -15.12
C GLY A 87 -14.22 -15.89 -16.29
N GLU A 88 -13.75 -15.40 -17.42
CA GLU A 88 -14.58 -15.32 -18.60
C GLU A 88 -14.83 -16.68 -19.23
N VAL A 89 -13.94 -17.60 -19.01
CA VAL A 89 -14.11 -18.92 -19.59
C VAL A 89 -15.28 -19.65 -18.96
N LEU A 90 -15.61 -19.27 -17.77
CA LEU A 90 -16.72 -19.88 -17.08
C LEU A 90 -18.04 -19.39 -17.64
#